data_c4ea8fea070e1dc8d0712f5bfd6e136b
#
_entry.id   c4ea8fea070e1dc8d0712f5bfd6e136b
#
_cell.length_a   1.000
_cell.length_b   1.000
_cell.length_c   1.000
_cell.angle_alpha   90.00
_cell.angle_beta   90.00
_cell.angle_gamma   90.00
#
_symmetry.space_group_name_H-M   'P 1'
#
loop_
_entity.id
_entity.type
_entity.pdbx_description
1 polymer ?
#
loop_
_entity_poly.entity_id
_entity_poly.type
_entity_poly.pdbx_seq_one_letter_code
_entity_poly.pdbx_strand_id
1 'polypeptide(L)'
;MNLFDLNKKVALITGGNGGIGYAMAKAMGDAGANIIIAGRNKDKNTLSVDKLKNSNIEAMAIEVDVDDELSCQNMVNKVVDKFQKIDILVNNAGTNIRKRPEEYSLKSGHQLLIQIL
;
A
#
# COMPACT_ATOMS: atom_id res chain seq x y z
N MET A 1 22.06 10.59 12.23
CA MET A 1 21.42 9.58 11.42
C MET A 1 19.97 9.37 11.85
N ASN A 2 19.09 9.35 10.90
CA ASN A 2 17.68 9.12 11.17
C ASN A 2 17.37 7.63 11.12
N LEU A 3 16.92 7.05 12.24
CA LEU A 3 16.59 5.63 12.31
C LEU A 3 15.42 5.25 11.42
N PHE A 4 14.60 6.23 11.04
CA PHE A 4 13.41 6.00 10.24
C PHE A 4 13.57 6.56 8.83
N ASP A 5 14.80 6.64 8.35
CA ASP A 5 15.06 7.14 7.01
C ASP A 5 14.68 6.06 5.98
N LEU A 6 13.65 6.32 5.20
CA LEU A 6 13.21 5.44 4.13
C LEU A 6 13.50 6.04 2.75
N ASN A 7 14.49 6.92 2.70
CA ASN A 7 14.84 7.58 1.46
C ASN A 7 15.12 6.56 0.34
N LYS A 8 14.51 6.76 -0.81
CA LYS A 8 14.62 5.87 -1.97
C LYS A 8 13.97 4.50 -1.82
N LYS A 9 13.31 4.24 -0.71
CA LYS A 9 12.53 3.02 -0.55
C LYS A 9 11.21 3.17 -1.29
N VAL A 10 10.67 2.05 -1.74
CA VAL A 10 9.39 2.01 -2.45
C VAL A 10 8.41 1.22 -1.59
N ALA A 11 7.34 1.88 -1.17
CA ALA A 11 6.33 1.28 -0.30
C ALA A 11 5.00 1.18 -1.05
N LEU A 12 4.49 -0.02 -1.17
CA LEU A 12 3.21 -0.31 -1.79
C LEU A 12 2.19 -0.60 -0.69
N ILE A 13 1.13 0.19 -0.63
CA ILE A 13 0.15 0.11 0.45
C ILE A 13 -1.23 -0.15 -0.14
N THR A 14 -1.75 -1.35 0.07
CA THR A 14 -3.13 -1.64 -0.31
C THR A 14 -4.06 -1.10 0.78
N GLY A 15 -5.19 -0.55 0.37
CA GLY A 15 -6.07 0.10 1.33
C GLY A 15 -5.49 1.38 1.90
N GLY A 16 -4.55 2.00 1.20
CA GLY A 16 -3.91 3.23 1.67
C GLY A 16 -4.73 4.50 1.47
N ASN A 17 -5.95 4.36 0.97
CA ASN A 17 -6.81 5.50 0.66
C ASN A 17 -7.66 5.95 1.85
N GLY A 18 -7.37 5.48 3.05
CA GLY A 18 -8.09 5.91 4.25
C GLY A 18 -7.64 5.17 5.48
N GLY A 19 -8.03 5.67 6.66
CA GLY A 19 -7.78 5.04 7.93
C GLY A 19 -6.31 4.77 8.21
N ILE A 20 -6.04 3.60 8.75
CA ILE A 20 -4.69 3.19 9.14
C ILE A 20 -3.75 3.14 7.94
N GLY A 21 -4.25 2.68 6.80
CA GLY A 21 -3.42 2.60 5.59
C GLY A 21 -2.89 3.94 5.15
N TYR A 22 -3.74 4.97 5.16
CA TYR A 22 -3.30 6.32 4.81
C TYR A 22 -2.31 6.87 5.84
N ALA A 23 -2.56 6.64 7.13
CA ALA A 23 -1.67 7.10 8.18
C ALA A 23 -0.26 6.49 8.01
N MET A 24 -0.19 5.21 7.66
CA MET A 24 1.08 4.55 7.39
C MET A 24 1.76 5.11 6.15
N ALA A 25 0.99 5.36 5.09
CA ALA A 25 1.52 5.96 3.88
C ALA A 25 2.14 7.33 4.17
N LYS A 26 1.45 8.14 4.95
CA LYS A 26 1.94 9.48 5.32
C LYS A 26 3.23 9.39 6.13
N ALA A 27 3.25 8.49 7.12
CA ALA A 27 4.43 8.33 7.97
C ALA A 27 5.64 7.86 7.16
N MET A 28 5.45 6.87 6.29
CA MET A 28 6.55 6.38 5.46
C MET A 28 7.01 7.42 4.45
N GLY A 29 6.06 8.15 3.86
CA GLY A 29 6.39 9.22 2.93
C GLY A 29 7.15 10.35 3.59
N ASP A 30 6.76 10.72 4.81
CA ASP A 30 7.49 11.72 5.59
C ASP A 30 8.91 11.26 5.89
N ALA A 31 9.13 9.95 5.96
CA ALA A 31 10.47 9.39 6.16
C ALA A 31 11.26 9.24 4.86
N GLY A 32 10.68 9.65 3.72
CA GLY A 32 11.38 9.68 2.45
C GLY A 32 11.00 8.63 1.43
N ALA A 33 10.09 7.73 1.76
CA ALA A 33 9.70 6.67 0.84
C ALA A 33 8.87 7.19 -0.33
N ASN A 34 9.00 6.53 -1.47
CA ASN A 34 8.07 6.68 -2.57
C ASN A 34 6.84 5.83 -2.24
N ILE A 35 5.66 6.41 -2.33
CA ILE A 35 4.42 5.77 -1.88
C ILE A 35 3.53 5.40 -3.04
N ILE A 36 3.06 4.17 -3.05
CA ILE A 36 2.05 3.74 -4.00
C ILE A 36 0.79 3.39 -3.19
N ILE A 37 -0.30 4.07 -3.48
CA ILE A 37 -1.60 3.82 -2.88
C ILE A 37 -2.40 2.95 -3.83
N ALA A 38 -2.78 1.77 -3.37
CA ALA A 38 -3.54 0.84 -4.20
C ALA A 38 -4.87 0.50 -3.52
N GLY A 39 -5.93 0.53 -4.29
CA GLY A 39 -7.26 0.23 -3.79
C GLY A 39 -8.28 0.18 -4.90
N ARG A 40 -9.49 -0.28 -4.58
CA ARG A 40 -10.56 -0.39 -5.57
C ARG A 40 -11.12 0.95 -6.00
N ASN A 41 -11.19 1.90 -5.08
CA ASN A 41 -11.85 3.17 -5.34
C ASN A 41 -10.86 4.17 -5.92
N LYS A 42 -10.95 4.35 -7.22
CA LYS A 42 -10.04 5.22 -7.96
C LYS A 42 -10.04 6.64 -7.42
N ASP A 43 -11.23 7.17 -7.10
CA ASP A 43 -11.33 8.56 -6.65
C ASP A 43 -10.71 8.74 -5.27
N LYS A 44 -10.93 7.80 -4.36
CA LYS A 44 -10.31 7.85 -3.04
C LYS A 44 -8.79 7.71 -3.13
N ASN A 45 -8.32 6.83 -4.02
CA ASN A 45 -6.88 6.69 -4.25
C ASN A 45 -6.27 8.01 -4.70
N THR A 46 -6.91 8.66 -5.64
CA THR A 46 -6.43 9.93 -6.18
C THR A 46 -6.41 11.02 -5.11
N LEU A 47 -7.46 11.11 -4.30
CA LEU A 47 -7.50 12.09 -3.21
C LEU A 47 -6.36 11.88 -2.22
N SER A 48 -6.09 10.63 -1.86
CA SER A 48 -5.02 10.32 -0.93
C SER A 48 -3.66 10.68 -1.52
N VAL A 49 -3.44 10.36 -2.78
CA VAL A 49 -2.20 10.71 -3.45
C VAL A 49 -2.01 12.22 -3.53
N ASP A 50 -3.08 12.96 -3.83
CA ASP A 50 -3.00 14.41 -3.87
C ASP A 50 -2.61 15.01 -2.53
N LYS A 51 -3.18 14.48 -1.45
CA LYS A 51 -2.81 14.91 -0.09
C LYS A 51 -1.33 14.63 0.20
N LEU A 52 -0.84 13.48 -0.20
CA LEU A 52 0.55 13.12 0.00
C LEU A 52 1.47 14.04 -0.80
N LYS A 53 1.11 14.32 -2.04
CA LYS A 53 1.89 15.23 -2.89
C LYS A 53 1.93 16.63 -2.32
N ASN A 54 0.85 17.08 -1.69
CA ASN A 54 0.81 18.39 -1.05
C ASN A 54 1.75 18.46 0.15
N SER A 55 2.17 17.32 0.67
CA SER A 55 3.16 17.24 1.75
C SER A 55 4.56 16.93 1.21
N ASN A 56 4.78 17.12 -0.08
CA ASN A 56 6.07 16.88 -0.74
C ASN A 56 6.47 15.42 -0.74
N ILE A 57 5.50 14.51 -0.75
CA ILE A 57 5.75 13.08 -0.82
C ILE A 57 5.55 12.62 -2.25
N GLU A 58 6.50 11.85 -2.76
CA GLU A 58 6.36 11.24 -4.07
C GLU A 58 5.36 10.10 -3.97
N ALA A 59 4.25 10.20 -4.69
CA ALA A 59 3.17 9.23 -4.57
C ALA A 59 2.49 8.97 -5.90
N MET A 60 1.97 7.75 -6.06
CA MET A 60 1.12 7.42 -7.21
C MET A 60 0.00 6.49 -6.78
N ALA A 61 -1.06 6.46 -7.58
CA ALA A 61 -2.23 5.65 -7.31
C ALA A 61 -2.36 4.52 -8.33
N ILE A 62 -2.79 3.36 -7.86
CA ILE A 62 -3.08 2.21 -8.73
C ILE A 62 -4.42 1.64 -8.30
N GLU A 63 -5.31 1.41 -9.25
CA GLU A 63 -6.55 0.71 -8.97
C GLU A 63 -6.27 -0.80 -8.92
N VAL A 64 -6.74 -1.45 -7.87
CA VAL A 64 -6.52 -2.89 -7.69
C VAL A 64 -7.73 -3.52 -7.00
N ASP A 65 -8.05 -4.74 -7.40
CA ASP A 65 -8.96 -5.61 -6.68
C ASP A 65 -8.12 -6.70 -6.03
N VAL A 66 -7.95 -6.62 -4.71
CA VAL A 66 -7.07 -7.56 -4.00
C VAL A 66 -7.61 -8.98 -3.96
N ASP A 67 -8.87 -9.18 -4.30
CA ASP A 67 -9.46 -10.51 -4.41
C ASP A 67 -9.23 -11.14 -5.78
N ASP A 68 -8.68 -10.40 -6.72
CA ASP A 68 -8.39 -10.85 -8.07
C ASP A 68 -6.89 -10.99 -8.25
N GLU A 69 -6.44 -12.23 -8.43
CA GLU A 69 -5.02 -12.52 -8.55
C GLU A 69 -4.36 -11.80 -9.73
N LEU A 70 -5.05 -11.73 -10.87
CA LEU A 70 -4.51 -11.05 -12.03
C LEU A 70 -4.40 -9.55 -11.78
N SER A 71 -5.39 -8.96 -11.11
CA SER A 71 -5.34 -7.55 -10.74
C SER A 71 -4.14 -7.26 -9.86
N CYS A 72 -3.87 -8.13 -8.88
CA CYS A 72 -2.73 -7.98 -7.99
C CYS A 72 -1.41 -8.10 -8.77
N GLN A 73 -1.32 -9.05 -9.70
CA GLN A 73 -0.11 -9.21 -10.50
C GLN A 73 0.14 -7.97 -11.37
N ASN A 74 -0.92 -7.44 -11.97
CA ASN A 74 -0.81 -6.22 -12.78
C ASN A 74 -0.35 -5.03 -11.93
N MET A 75 -0.83 -4.92 -10.71
CA MET A 75 -0.40 -3.88 -9.78
C MET A 75 1.10 -3.98 -9.52
N VAL A 76 1.57 -5.17 -9.18
CA VAL A 76 2.99 -5.39 -8.92
C VAL A 76 3.82 -5.04 -10.15
N ASN A 77 3.37 -5.48 -11.33
CA ASN A 77 4.08 -5.19 -12.57
C ASN A 77 4.21 -3.69 -12.81
N LYS A 78 3.15 -2.92 -12.56
CA LYS A 78 3.18 -1.47 -12.75
C LYS A 78 4.19 -0.80 -11.81
N VAL A 79 4.23 -1.24 -10.56
CA VAL A 79 5.17 -0.67 -9.59
C VAL A 79 6.61 -1.01 -9.99
N VAL A 80 6.86 -2.26 -10.34
CA VAL A 80 8.20 -2.70 -10.73
C VAL A 80 8.65 -2.03 -12.02
N ASP A 81 7.74 -1.83 -12.96
CA ASP A 81 8.07 -1.12 -14.21
C ASP A 81 8.53 0.30 -13.93
N LYS A 82 7.90 0.97 -12.98
CA LYS A 82 8.23 2.37 -12.70
C LYS A 82 9.42 2.53 -11.75
N PHE A 83 9.47 1.70 -10.70
CA PHE A 83 10.47 1.88 -9.63
C PHE A 83 11.52 0.78 -9.58
N GLN A 84 11.38 -0.29 -10.35
CA GLN A 84 12.26 -1.44 -10.43
C GLN A 84 12.33 -2.30 -9.18
N LYS A 85 11.52 -1.96 -8.16
CA LYS A 85 11.54 -2.71 -6.90
C LYS A 85 10.31 -2.39 -6.06
N ILE A 86 10.08 -3.21 -5.06
CA ILE A 86 9.15 -2.93 -3.95
C ILE A 86 9.92 -3.31 -2.69
N ASP A 87 10.17 -2.34 -1.83
CA ASP A 87 10.90 -2.59 -0.57
C ASP A 87 9.99 -2.94 0.58
N ILE A 88 8.81 -2.34 0.62
CA ILE A 88 7.86 -2.51 1.72
C ILE A 88 6.48 -2.75 1.13
N LEU A 89 5.82 -3.78 1.63
CA LEU A 89 4.44 -4.07 1.26
C LEU A 89 3.58 -3.97 2.51
N VAL A 90 2.59 -3.09 2.48
CA VAL A 90 1.59 -2.99 3.56
C VAL A 90 0.27 -3.48 2.99
N ASN A 91 -0.16 -4.64 3.43
CA ASN A 91 -1.44 -5.21 3.00
C ASN A 91 -2.51 -4.82 4.02
N ASN A 92 -3.25 -3.77 3.73
CA ASN A 92 -4.25 -3.21 4.61
C ASN A 92 -5.59 -3.06 3.90
N ALA A 93 -5.91 -4.01 3.04
CA ALA A 93 -7.09 -3.87 2.19
C ALA A 93 -8.41 -4.02 2.94
N GLY A 94 -8.43 -4.52 4.13
CA GLY A 94 -9.63 -4.58 4.95
C GLY A 94 -10.73 -5.48 4.40
N THR A 95 -10.38 -6.42 3.58
CA THR A 95 -11.35 -7.34 3.01
C THR A 95 -11.24 -8.68 3.68
N ASN A 96 -12.25 -9.51 3.47
CA ASN A 96 -12.19 -10.88 3.91
C ASN A 96 -11.23 -11.63 3.00
N ILE A 97 -10.03 -11.82 3.48
CA ILE A 97 -9.04 -12.58 2.74
C ILE A 97 -9.46 -14.04 2.78
N ARG A 98 -9.52 -14.65 1.60
CA ARG A 98 -9.90 -16.05 1.55
C ARG A 98 -8.74 -16.90 1.98
N LYS A 99 -8.90 -17.55 3.12
CA LYS A 99 -7.87 -18.36 3.72
C LYS A 99 -8.39 -19.76 3.93
N ARG A 100 -7.47 -20.67 4.17
CA ARG A 100 -7.86 -22.00 4.58
C ARG A 100 -8.48 -21.95 5.96
N PRO A 101 -9.37 -22.89 6.29
CA PRO A 101 -10.08 -22.84 7.56
C PRO A 101 -9.18 -22.67 8.79
N GLU A 102 -8.04 -23.31 8.79
CA GLU A 102 -7.12 -23.24 9.94
C GLU A 102 -6.53 -21.85 10.11
N GLU A 103 -6.60 -21.01 9.09
CA GLU A 103 -6.07 -19.65 9.15
C GLU A 103 -7.11 -18.63 9.61
N TYR A 104 -8.38 -19.00 9.59
CA TYR A 104 -9.42 -18.06 9.97
C TYR A 104 -9.47 -17.79 11.46
N SER A 105 -8.86 -18.64 12.27
CA SER A 105 -8.85 -18.41 13.70
C SER A 105 -8.14 -17.13 14.08
N LEU A 106 -7.32 -16.58 13.20
CA LEU A 106 -6.59 -15.37 13.50
C LEU A 106 -7.47 -14.17 13.57
N LYS A 107 -8.60 -14.19 12.86
CA LYS A 107 -9.44 -13.10 12.93
C LYS A 107 -10.55 -13.17 11.94
N SER A 108 -11.42 -12.31 12.06
CA SER A 108 -12.43 -12.08 11.09
C SER A 108 -12.35 -10.63 10.68
N GLY A 109 -12.49 -10.36 9.42
CA GLY A 109 -12.49 -9.01 8.93
C GLY A 109 -11.09 -8.49 8.64
N HIS A 110 -10.84 -7.30 9.09
CA HIS A 110 -9.63 -6.55 8.72
C HIS A 110 -8.36 -7.18 9.29
N GLN A 111 -7.37 -7.32 8.45
CA GLN A 111 -6.06 -7.80 8.87
C GLN A 111 -4.97 -6.93 8.25
N LEU A 112 -4.08 -6.44 9.07
CA LEU A 112 -2.95 -5.64 8.64
C LEU A 112 -1.70 -6.52 8.58
N LEU A 113 -1.03 -6.51 7.44
CA LEU A 113 0.20 -7.26 7.25
C LEU A 113 1.25 -6.35 6.64
N ILE A 114 2.40 -6.28 7.28
CA ILE A 114 3.52 -5.49 6.78
C ILE A 114 4.67 -6.44 6.49
N GLN A 115 5.20 -6.34 5.28
CA GLN A 115 6.35 -7.14 4.87
C GLN A 115 7.44 -6.22 4.35
N ILE A 116 8.64 -6.44 4.85
CA ILE A 116 9.82 -5.74 4.36
C ILE A 116 10.58 -6.72 3.48
N LEU A 117 10.76 -6.36 2.25
CA LEU A 117 11.27 -7.25 1.21
C LEU A 117 12.74 -7.04 0.92
#